data_8e5ef622bc291f8e911c8f41d7d9734b
#
_entry.id   8e5ef622bc291f8e911c8f41d7d9734b
#
_cell.length_a   1.000
_cell.length_b   1.000
_cell.length_c   1.000
_cell.angle_alpha   90.00
_cell.angle_beta   90.00
_cell.angle_gamma   90.00
#
_symmetry.space_group_name_H-M   'P 1'
#
loop_
_entity.id
_entity.type
_entity.pdbx_description
1 polymer ?
#
loop_
_entity_poly.entity_id
_entity_poly.type
_entity_poly.pdbx_seq_one_letter_code
_entity_poly.pdbx_strand_id
1 'polypeptide(L)'
;MTMRLTRPVAALMLVALLPACVTSPPEKVDNVCDIFREKSGWYGDAKESRARWGVPVSVSMAFMHQESRFVATAKPPRKKLWGVIPGPRPSDAYGYSQAKDSTWEWYQRSTGNYGADRDDFGDAIDFVGWYNNVSHKELGIDKRDAFRLYLAYHEGHGGYRKQSYRSKDWLVDVARKVDRQAKQYNSQLQQCSEQLEPRGWFDWW
;
A
#
# COMPACT_ATOMS: atom_id res chain seq x y z
N MET A 1 -29.09 33.79 61.05
CA MET A 1 -27.80 33.20 60.71
C MET A 1 -28.06 32.02 59.74
N THR A 2 -28.15 32.27 58.41
CA THR A 2 -28.62 31.29 57.44
C THR A 2 -27.43 30.79 56.67
N MET A 3 -27.05 29.55 56.89
CA MET A 3 -25.93 28.85 56.24
C MET A 3 -26.37 28.38 54.80
N ARG A 4 -25.81 28.96 53.74
CA ARG A 4 -26.01 28.50 52.37
C ARG A 4 -25.07 27.34 52.06
N LEU A 5 -25.62 26.13 51.87
CA LEU A 5 -24.89 24.97 51.35
C LEU A 5 -24.71 25.14 49.82
N THR A 6 -23.49 25.32 49.39
CA THR A 6 -23.11 25.26 47.95
C THR A 6 -22.87 23.80 47.59
N ARG A 7 -23.69 23.26 46.66
CA ARG A 7 -23.51 21.94 46.08
C ARG A 7 -22.43 22.02 44.99
N PRO A 8 -21.40 21.14 44.97
CA PRO A 8 -20.48 21.06 43.85
C PRO A 8 -21.18 20.39 42.67
N VAL A 9 -21.19 21.05 41.53
CA VAL A 9 -21.57 20.48 40.24
C VAL A 9 -20.37 19.68 39.73
N ALA A 10 -20.46 18.35 39.82
CA ALA A 10 -19.49 17.47 39.21
C ALA A 10 -19.70 17.48 37.66
N ALA A 11 -18.84 18.15 36.93
CA ALA A 11 -18.82 18.10 35.49
C ALA A 11 -18.28 16.74 35.01
N LEU A 12 -19.19 15.87 34.54
CA LEU A 12 -18.82 14.59 33.92
C LEU A 12 -18.21 14.90 32.53
N MET A 13 -16.87 14.81 32.42
CA MET A 13 -16.20 14.84 31.10
C MET A 13 -16.50 13.53 30.37
N LEU A 14 -17.36 13.60 29.38
CA LEU A 14 -17.62 12.52 28.44
C LEU A 14 -16.44 12.45 27.47
N VAL A 15 -15.47 11.55 27.69
CA VAL A 15 -14.41 11.24 26.76
C VAL A 15 -15.02 10.43 25.61
N ALA A 16 -15.31 11.09 24.49
CA ALA A 16 -15.70 10.43 23.26
C ALA A 16 -14.52 9.65 22.72
N LEU A 17 -14.50 8.33 22.92
CA LEU A 17 -13.61 7.40 22.22
C LEU A 17 -14.05 7.37 20.75
N LEU A 18 -13.38 8.16 19.90
CA LEU A 18 -13.52 8.05 18.46
C LEU A 18 -12.87 6.71 18.05
N PRO A 19 -13.62 5.76 17.47
CA PRO A 19 -13.01 4.57 16.89
C PRO A 19 -12.11 5.05 15.74
N ALA A 20 -10.80 4.80 15.84
CA ALA A 20 -9.91 4.92 14.69
C ALA A 20 -10.43 3.93 13.65
N CYS A 21 -10.96 4.44 12.52
CA CYS A 21 -11.38 3.62 11.40
C CYS A 21 -10.15 3.00 10.74
N VAL A 22 -9.64 1.91 11.30
CA VAL A 22 -8.66 1.06 10.60
C VAL A 22 -9.42 0.38 9.46
N THR A 23 -9.05 0.71 8.23
CA THR A 23 -9.68 0.12 7.05
C THR A 23 -9.37 -1.37 7.02
N SER A 24 -10.38 -2.23 7.10
CA SER A 24 -10.20 -3.68 6.93
C SER A 24 -9.68 -4.00 5.53
N PRO A 25 -8.86 -5.05 5.36
CA PRO A 25 -8.47 -5.50 4.02
C PRO A 25 -9.70 -5.95 3.22
N PRO A 26 -9.64 -5.95 1.86
CA PRO A 26 -10.70 -6.50 1.03
C PRO A 26 -10.92 -7.98 1.30
N GLU A 27 -12.17 -8.45 1.23
CA GLU A 27 -12.49 -9.87 1.41
C GLU A 27 -11.90 -10.76 0.32
N LYS A 28 -11.94 -10.29 -0.93
CA LYS A 28 -11.47 -11.03 -2.13
C LYS A 28 -10.29 -10.32 -2.76
N VAL A 29 -9.08 -10.62 -2.30
CA VAL A 29 -7.86 -9.96 -2.76
C VAL A 29 -7.35 -10.46 -4.13
N ASP A 30 -7.88 -11.57 -4.66
CA ASP A 30 -7.44 -12.14 -5.93
C ASP A 30 -8.20 -11.57 -7.14
N ASN A 31 -9.23 -10.76 -6.91
CA ASN A 31 -10.00 -10.09 -7.95
C ASN A 31 -9.97 -8.58 -7.76
N VAL A 32 -9.26 -7.87 -8.65
CA VAL A 32 -9.10 -6.42 -8.55
C VAL A 32 -10.41 -5.65 -8.75
N CYS A 33 -11.34 -6.19 -9.52
CA CYS A 33 -12.66 -5.58 -9.70
C CYS A 33 -13.47 -5.61 -8.40
N ASP A 34 -13.41 -6.73 -7.66
CA ASP A 34 -14.09 -6.86 -6.37
C ASP A 34 -13.44 -5.95 -5.32
N ILE A 35 -12.10 -5.88 -5.32
CA ILE A 35 -11.37 -4.93 -4.46
C ILE A 35 -11.89 -3.51 -4.67
N PHE A 36 -11.93 -3.03 -5.90
CA PHE A 36 -12.33 -1.65 -6.20
C PHE A 36 -13.82 -1.38 -5.99
N ARG A 37 -14.69 -2.40 -6.11
CA ARG A 37 -16.11 -2.26 -5.74
C ARG A 37 -16.29 -2.18 -4.22
N GLU A 38 -15.52 -2.95 -3.46
CA GLU A 38 -15.59 -2.97 -1.99
C GLU A 38 -14.94 -1.72 -1.39
N LYS A 39 -13.81 -1.28 -1.94
CA LYS A 39 -13.04 -0.13 -1.43
C LYS A 39 -13.28 1.10 -2.31
N SER A 40 -14.35 1.80 -1.99
CA SER A 40 -14.73 3.04 -2.65
C SER A 40 -13.57 4.06 -2.59
N GLY A 41 -13.22 4.65 -3.73
CA GLY A 41 -12.11 5.60 -3.86
C GLY A 41 -10.79 4.98 -4.35
N TRP A 42 -10.48 3.73 -3.99
CA TRP A 42 -9.19 3.11 -4.33
C TRP A 42 -8.90 3.03 -5.84
N TYR A 43 -9.94 2.89 -6.66
CA TYR A 43 -9.75 2.93 -8.11
C TYR A 43 -9.34 4.31 -8.59
N GLY A 44 -9.91 5.37 -8.00
CA GLY A 44 -9.52 6.76 -8.25
C GLY A 44 -8.06 7.01 -7.91
N ASP A 45 -7.64 6.63 -6.68
CA ASP A 45 -6.27 6.77 -6.20
C ASP A 45 -5.27 6.02 -7.10
N ALA A 46 -5.62 4.79 -7.49
CA ALA A 46 -4.79 3.97 -8.37
C ALA A 46 -4.65 4.57 -9.79
N LYS A 47 -5.71 5.19 -10.33
CA LYS A 47 -5.67 5.91 -11.60
C LYS A 47 -4.83 7.17 -11.51
N GLU A 48 -4.93 7.92 -10.43
CA GLU A 48 -4.13 9.12 -10.19
C GLU A 48 -2.64 8.77 -10.13
N SER A 49 -2.27 7.76 -9.35
CA SER A 49 -0.90 7.24 -9.30
C SER A 49 -0.40 6.82 -10.68
N ARG A 50 -1.23 6.09 -11.47
CA ARG A 50 -0.90 5.73 -12.85
C ARG A 50 -0.70 6.96 -13.75
N ALA A 51 -1.57 7.96 -13.65
CA ALA A 51 -1.47 9.18 -14.45
C ALA A 51 -0.16 9.93 -14.13
N ARG A 52 0.22 9.98 -12.87
CA ARG A 52 1.42 10.68 -12.38
C ARG A 52 2.71 9.93 -12.73
N TRP A 53 2.76 8.63 -12.54
CA TRP A 53 3.99 7.84 -12.62
C TRP A 53 4.09 6.95 -13.88
N GLY A 54 2.99 6.71 -14.56
CA GLY A 54 2.92 5.87 -15.76
C GLY A 54 3.05 4.37 -15.50
N VAL A 55 3.03 3.93 -14.24
CA VAL A 55 3.02 2.51 -13.86
C VAL A 55 1.59 1.97 -13.96
N PRO A 56 1.35 0.82 -14.62
CA PRO A 56 0.00 0.28 -14.73
C PRO A 56 -0.64 -0.01 -13.35
N VAL A 57 -1.94 0.29 -13.20
CA VAL A 57 -2.70 -0.01 -11.98
C VAL A 57 -2.52 -1.47 -11.55
N SER A 58 -2.59 -2.41 -12.49
CA SER A 58 -2.42 -3.84 -12.23
C SER A 58 -1.06 -4.19 -11.60
N VAL A 59 0.01 -3.50 -11.99
CA VAL A 59 1.36 -3.68 -11.43
C VAL A 59 1.38 -3.17 -9.99
N SER A 60 0.95 -1.92 -9.74
CA SER A 60 0.95 -1.34 -8.38
C SER A 60 0.07 -2.16 -7.42
N MET A 61 -1.11 -2.61 -7.86
CA MET A 61 -2.00 -3.47 -7.08
C MET A 61 -1.39 -4.84 -6.76
N ALA A 62 -0.65 -5.45 -7.70
CA ALA A 62 0.02 -6.71 -7.45
C ALA A 62 1.15 -6.59 -6.42
N PHE A 63 1.84 -5.45 -6.36
CA PHE A 63 2.80 -5.15 -5.31
C PHE A 63 2.12 -5.05 -3.95
N MET A 64 1.06 -4.24 -3.84
CA MET A 64 0.28 -4.10 -2.60
C MET A 64 -0.28 -5.45 -2.10
N HIS A 65 -0.75 -6.30 -3.04
CA HIS A 65 -1.19 -7.65 -2.73
C HIS A 65 -0.05 -8.50 -2.14
N GLN A 66 1.13 -8.48 -2.74
CA GLN A 66 2.28 -9.27 -2.27
C GLN A 66 2.83 -8.76 -0.94
N GLU A 67 2.90 -7.44 -0.75
CA GLU A 67 3.54 -6.84 0.43
C GLU A 67 2.69 -6.96 1.70
N SER A 68 1.41 -6.71 1.60
CA SER A 68 0.54 -6.63 2.79
C SER A 68 -0.79 -7.38 2.67
N ARG A 69 -1.14 -7.89 1.48
CA ARG A 69 -2.51 -8.33 1.15
C ARG A 69 -3.55 -7.25 1.48
N PHE A 70 -3.18 -6.00 1.23
CA PHE A 70 -4.01 -4.82 1.52
C PHE A 70 -4.34 -4.61 3.00
N VAL A 71 -3.50 -5.10 3.91
CA VAL A 71 -3.60 -4.79 5.35
C VAL A 71 -2.91 -3.46 5.62
N ALA A 72 -3.68 -2.43 6.01
CA ALA A 72 -3.19 -1.06 6.22
C ALA A 72 -2.04 -0.99 7.23
N THR A 73 -2.13 -1.71 8.33
CA THR A 73 -1.16 -1.67 9.43
C THR A 73 -0.20 -2.86 9.43
N ALA A 74 0.02 -3.48 8.25
CA ALA A 74 0.90 -4.65 8.14
C ALA A 74 2.31 -4.34 8.64
N LYS A 75 2.88 -5.30 9.37
CA LYS A 75 4.26 -5.26 9.88
C LYS A 75 4.92 -6.62 9.68
N PRO A 76 6.23 -6.68 9.42
CA PRO A 76 6.94 -7.94 9.34
C PRO A 76 6.74 -8.78 10.60
N PRO A 77 6.58 -10.12 10.48
CA PRO A 77 6.41 -10.98 11.64
C PRO A 77 7.64 -10.93 12.56
N ARG A 78 7.43 -11.00 13.87
CA ARG A 78 8.50 -11.07 14.84
C ARG A 78 9.12 -12.46 14.80
N LYS A 79 10.46 -12.55 14.82
CA LYS A 79 11.14 -13.81 15.09
C LYS A 79 10.86 -14.24 16.53
N LYS A 80 10.53 -15.51 16.74
CA LYS A 80 10.39 -16.03 18.10
C LYS A 80 11.76 -16.40 18.66
N LEU A 81 12.15 -15.79 19.78
CA LEU A 81 13.32 -16.21 20.56
C LEU A 81 12.92 -17.46 21.34
N TRP A 82 13.74 -18.50 21.25
CA TRP A 82 13.48 -19.82 21.87
C TRP A 82 12.09 -20.42 21.59
N GLY A 83 11.52 -20.08 20.43
CA GLY A 83 10.23 -20.63 19.98
C GLY A 83 8.97 -20.00 20.59
N VAL A 84 9.09 -19.21 21.69
CA VAL A 84 7.92 -18.70 22.43
C VAL A 84 7.95 -17.18 22.65
N ILE A 85 9.10 -16.56 22.86
CA ILE A 85 9.20 -15.14 23.20
C ILE A 85 9.26 -14.30 21.92
N PRO A 86 8.35 -13.29 21.71
CA PRO A 86 8.44 -12.40 20.57
C PRO A 86 9.73 -11.56 20.58
N GLY A 87 10.62 -11.81 19.63
CA GLY A 87 11.83 -11.02 19.43
C GLY A 87 11.60 -9.70 18.67
N PRO A 88 12.68 -8.98 18.33
CA PRO A 88 12.58 -7.78 17.52
C PRO A 88 12.06 -8.09 16.10
N ARG A 89 11.47 -7.09 15.44
CA ARG A 89 11.11 -7.22 14.03
C ARG A 89 12.35 -7.18 13.16
N PRO A 90 12.39 -7.92 12.04
CA PRO A 90 13.55 -7.95 11.15
C PRO A 90 13.79 -6.64 10.39
N SER A 91 12.76 -5.80 10.27
CA SER A 91 12.83 -4.48 9.63
C SER A 91 11.74 -3.54 10.17
N ASP A 92 11.86 -2.26 9.82
CA ASP A 92 10.91 -1.17 10.06
C ASP A 92 9.84 -1.03 8.97
N ALA A 93 9.75 -1.99 8.03
CA ALA A 93 8.74 -2.02 7.00
C ALA A 93 7.32 -1.94 7.59
N TYR A 94 6.46 -1.10 6.98
CA TYR A 94 5.13 -0.83 7.50
C TYR A 94 4.11 -0.53 6.40
N GLY A 95 2.86 -0.82 6.71
CA GLY A 95 1.71 -0.39 5.93
C GLY A 95 1.46 -1.22 4.67
N TYR A 96 0.65 -0.68 3.79
CA TYR A 96 0.25 -1.33 2.55
C TYR A 96 1.42 -1.73 1.65
N SER A 97 2.39 -0.84 1.49
CA SER A 97 3.54 -1.00 0.58
C SER A 97 4.76 -1.66 1.24
N GLN A 98 4.73 -1.92 2.56
CA GLN A 98 5.88 -2.41 3.33
C GLN A 98 7.16 -1.57 3.10
N ALA A 99 6.99 -0.28 2.84
CA ALA A 99 8.11 0.64 2.72
C ALA A 99 8.84 0.77 4.06
N LYS A 100 10.19 0.80 4.00
CA LYS A 100 11.04 1.11 5.14
C LYS A 100 11.03 2.61 5.42
N ASP A 101 11.30 3.01 6.67
CA ASP A 101 11.31 4.42 7.10
C ASP A 101 12.18 5.29 6.17
N SER A 102 13.42 4.90 5.92
CA SER A 102 14.34 5.65 5.07
C SER A 102 13.88 5.79 3.61
N THR A 103 13.20 4.76 3.07
CA THR A 103 12.67 4.78 1.70
C THR A 103 11.42 5.67 1.62
N TRP A 104 10.58 5.63 2.65
CA TRP A 104 9.41 6.48 2.77
C TRP A 104 9.78 7.97 2.89
N GLU A 105 10.75 8.30 3.73
CA GLU A 105 11.29 9.64 3.83
C GLU A 105 11.90 10.13 2.50
N TRP A 106 12.55 9.24 1.76
CA TRP A 106 13.05 9.59 0.43
C TRP A 106 11.92 9.93 -0.53
N TYR A 107 10.83 9.15 -0.53
CA TYR A 107 9.62 9.46 -1.28
C TYR A 107 9.03 10.82 -0.90
N GLN A 108 8.83 11.07 0.40
CA GLN A 108 8.29 12.34 0.88
C GLN A 108 9.14 13.54 0.44
N ARG A 109 10.46 13.45 0.58
CA ARG A 109 11.39 14.52 0.11
C ARG A 109 11.37 14.68 -1.40
N SER A 110 11.25 13.59 -2.16
CA SER A 110 11.28 13.62 -3.62
C SER A 110 10.01 14.18 -4.25
N THR A 111 8.88 14.03 -3.56
CA THR A 111 7.55 14.42 -4.05
C THR A 111 7.00 15.69 -3.39
N GLY A 112 7.59 16.11 -2.25
CA GLY A 112 7.07 17.17 -1.40
C GLY A 112 5.86 16.73 -0.56
N ASN A 113 5.44 15.46 -0.59
CA ASN A 113 4.29 14.95 0.15
C ASN A 113 4.68 14.54 1.57
N TYR A 114 4.96 15.51 2.43
CA TYR A 114 5.38 15.27 3.82
C TYR A 114 4.24 14.79 4.72
N GLY A 115 2.99 14.92 4.29
CA GLY A 115 1.81 14.44 5.00
C GLY A 115 1.40 13.01 4.64
N ALA A 116 2.15 12.34 3.77
CA ALA A 116 1.82 10.99 3.34
C ALA A 116 1.98 9.96 4.47
N ASP A 117 1.01 9.04 4.56
CA ASP A 117 0.97 7.95 5.54
C ASP A 117 1.02 6.56 4.87
N ARG A 118 1.84 5.65 5.41
CA ARG A 118 2.03 4.29 4.86
C ARG A 118 0.82 3.38 5.03
N ASP A 119 -0.11 3.71 5.91
CA ASP A 119 -1.38 3.02 6.16
C ASP A 119 -2.58 3.73 5.50
N ASP A 120 -2.36 4.83 4.77
CA ASP A 120 -3.29 5.35 3.77
C ASP A 120 -3.07 4.66 2.42
N PHE A 121 -4.16 4.21 1.77
CA PHE A 121 -4.06 3.48 0.51
C PHE A 121 -3.61 4.37 -0.65
N GLY A 122 -4.13 5.59 -0.73
CA GLY A 122 -3.81 6.55 -1.79
C GLY A 122 -2.33 6.91 -1.77
N ASP A 123 -1.79 7.23 -0.59
CA ASP A 123 -0.38 7.53 -0.41
C ASP A 123 0.52 6.32 -0.70
N ALA A 124 0.11 5.13 -0.24
CA ALA A 124 0.90 3.92 -0.43
C ALA A 124 0.94 3.48 -1.90
N ILE A 125 -0.15 3.62 -2.67
CA ILE A 125 -0.17 3.27 -4.09
C ILE A 125 0.58 4.32 -4.93
N ASP A 126 0.55 5.60 -4.53
CA ASP A 126 1.38 6.65 -5.14
C ASP A 126 2.87 6.38 -4.91
N PHE A 127 3.25 5.98 -3.68
CA PHE A 127 4.61 5.53 -3.36
C PHE A 127 5.06 4.36 -4.25
N VAL A 128 4.25 3.32 -4.41
CA VAL A 128 4.59 2.16 -5.26
C VAL A 128 4.77 2.61 -6.71
N GLY A 129 3.90 3.48 -7.22
CA GLY A 129 4.01 4.08 -8.54
C GLY A 129 5.30 4.89 -8.71
N TRP A 130 5.60 5.76 -7.74
CA TRP A 130 6.82 6.57 -7.72
C TRP A 130 8.09 5.71 -7.70
N TYR A 131 8.17 4.72 -6.80
CA TYR A 131 9.36 3.86 -6.67
C TYR A 131 9.63 3.07 -7.95
N ASN A 132 8.58 2.51 -8.57
CA ASN A 132 8.70 1.79 -9.83
C ASN A 132 9.05 2.72 -11.01
N ASN A 133 8.59 3.97 -11.00
CA ASN A 133 9.03 4.98 -11.96
C ASN A 133 10.51 5.34 -11.77
N VAL A 134 11.02 5.43 -10.53
CA VAL A 134 12.45 5.60 -10.26
C VAL A 134 13.23 4.38 -10.76
N SER A 135 12.74 3.16 -10.51
CA SER A 135 13.34 1.91 -11.03
C SER A 135 13.41 1.91 -12.57
N HIS A 136 12.36 2.40 -13.24
CA HIS A 136 12.37 2.59 -14.69
C HIS A 136 13.47 3.56 -15.15
N LYS A 137 13.54 4.73 -14.51
CA LYS A 137 14.51 5.79 -14.87
C LYS A 137 15.96 5.38 -14.61
N GLU A 138 16.23 4.73 -13.46
CA GLU A 138 17.57 4.40 -13.02
C GLU A 138 18.11 3.07 -13.57
N LEU A 139 17.24 2.11 -13.84
CA LEU A 139 17.61 0.74 -14.18
C LEU A 139 17.16 0.34 -15.60
N GLY A 140 16.39 1.19 -16.29
CA GLY A 140 15.87 0.89 -17.63
C GLY A 140 14.79 -0.21 -17.66
N ILE A 141 14.15 -0.51 -16.51
CA ILE A 141 13.12 -1.54 -16.43
C ILE A 141 11.81 -1.01 -17.03
N ASP A 142 11.17 -1.77 -17.93
CA ASP A 142 9.84 -1.40 -18.44
C ASP A 142 8.82 -1.35 -17.28
N LYS A 143 7.97 -0.33 -17.26
CA LYS A 143 6.94 -0.13 -16.23
C LYS A 143 5.87 -1.23 -16.20
N ARG A 144 5.79 -2.06 -17.24
CA ARG A 144 4.91 -3.23 -17.32
C ARG A 144 5.60 -4.53 -16.87
N ASP A 145 6.91 -4.53 -16.69
CA ASP A 145 7.68 -5.70 -16.25
C ASP A 145 7.63 -5.82 -14.73
N ALA A 146 6.50 -6.33 -14.23
CA ALA A 146 6.28 -6.51 -12.80
C ALA A 146 7.32 -7.44 -12.15
N PHE A 147 7.85 -8.41 -12.89
CA PHE A 147 8.89 -9.32 -12.40
C PHE A 147 10.18 -8.57 -12.04
N ARG A 148 10.74 -7.82 -12.99
CA ARG A 148 12.00 -7.09 -12.76
C ARG A 148 11.81 -5.91 -11.80
N LEU A 149 10.67 -5.21 -11.89
CA LEU A 149 10.33 -4.15 -10.94
C LEU A 149 10.28 -4.68 -9.52
N TYR A 150 9.68 -5.86 -9.29
CA TYR A 150 9.61 -6.43 -7.94
C TYR A 150 10.97 -6.85 -7.40
N LEU A 151 11.85 -7.41 -8.24
CA LEU A 151 13.24 -7.68 -7.83
C LEU A 151 13.97 -6.40 -7.41
N ALA A 152 13.79 -5.30 -8.15
CA ALA A 152 14.37 -4.00 -7.82
C ALA A 152 13.74 -3.39 -6.55
N TYR A 153 12.44 -3.59 -6.34
CA TYR A 153 11.72 -3.15 -5.15
C TYR A 153 12.26 -3.80 -3.88
N HIS A 154 12.43 -5.11 -3.92
CA HIS A 154 12.91 -5.88 -2.76
C HIS A 154 14.40 -5.68 -2.47
N GLU A 155 15.25 -5.69 -3.50
CA GLU A 155 16.73 -5.59 -3.34
C GLU A 155 17.22 -4.15 -3.19
N GLY A 156 16.35 -3.17 -3.52
CA GLY A 156 16.76 -1.80 -3.79
C GLY A 156 17.54 -1.68 -5.11
N HIS A 157 17.64 -0.47 -5.65
CA HIS A 157 18.28 -0.22 -6.94
C HIS A 157 19.74 -0.67 -6.98
N GLY A 158 20.49 -0.47 -5.87
CA GLY A 158 21.88 -0.92 -5.76
C GLY A 158 22.03 -2.44 -5.76
N GLY A 159 21.17 -3.15 -5.04
CA GLY A 159 21.16 -4.60 -5.01
C GLY A 159 20.76 -5.20 -6.36
N TYR A 160 19.77 -4.60 -7.03
CA TYR A 160 19.37 -5.02 -8.37
C TYR A 160 20.51 -4.88 -9.39
N ARG A 161 21.25 -3.74 -9.41
CA ARG A 161 22.42 -3.56 -10.28
C ARG A 161 23.50 -4.61 -10.04
N LYS A 162 23.71 -4.99 -8.77
CA LYS A 162 24.66 -6.05 -8.38
C LYS A 162 24.10 -7.46 -8.61
N GLN A 163 22.85 -7.57 -9.03
CA GLN A 163 22.14 -8.83 -9.27
C GLN A 163 22.09 -9.75 -8.03
N SER A 164 22.03 -9.15 -6.81
CA SER A 164 22.02 -9.90 -5.55
C SER A 164 20.83 -10.87 -5.41
N TYR A 165 19.76 -10.65 -6.18
CA TYR A 165 18.62 -11.55 -6.26
C TYR A 165 18.95 -12.93 -6.85
N ARG A 166 20.04 -13.06 -7.64
CA ARG A 166 20.41 -14.34 -8.28
C ARG A 166 20.75 -15.45 -7.31
N SER A 167 21.17 -15.11 -6.09
CA SER A 167 21.43 -16.07 -5.00
C SER A 167 20.20 -16.33 -4.12
N LYS A 168 19.01 -15.82 -4.51
CA LYS A 168 17.78 -15.86 -3.73
C LYS A 168 16.64 -16.44 -4.55
N ASP A 169 16.67 -17.76 -4.78
CA ASP A 169 15.64 -18.44 -5.59
C ASP A 169 14.22 -18.14 -5.09
N TRP A 170 14.05 -18.08 -3.77
CA TRP A 170 12.77 -17.71 -3.16
C TRP A 170 12.27 -16.33 -3.61
N LEU A 171 13.17 -15.33 -3.77
CA LEU A 171 12.78 -13.99 -4.22
C LEU A 171 12.40 -13.99 -5.71
N VAL A 172 13.13 -14.76 -6.52
CA VAL A 172 12.81 -14.95 -7.94
C VAL A 172 11.42 -15.59 -8.08
N ASP A 173 11.08 -16.56 -7.23
CA ASP A 173 9.76 -17.20 -7.24
C ASP A 173 8.64 -16.24 -6.78
N VAL A 174 8.91 -15.40 -5.78
CA VAL A 174 7.98 -14.33 -5.36
C VAL A 174 7.78 -13.34 -6.50
N ALA A 175 8.85 -12.87 -7.15
CA ALA A 175 8.73 -11.95 -8.29
C ALA A 175 7.90 -12.54 -9.45
N ARG A 176 8.04 -13.85 -9.72
CA ARG A 176 7.16 -14.55 -10.69
C ARG A 176 5.69 -14.57 -10.25
N LYS A 177 5.41 -14.70 -8.95
CA LYS A 177 4.02 -14.62 -8.42
C LYS A 177 3.44 -13.22 -8.63
N VAL A 178 4.21 -12.18 -8.34
CA VAL A 178 3.80 -10.79 -8.56
C VAL A 178 3.50 -10.52 -10.03
N ASP A 179 4.34 -11.00 -10.94
CA ASP A 179 4.11 -10.87 -12.37
C ASP A 179 2.83 -11.57 -12.84
N ARG A 180 2.58 -12.80 -12.36
CA ARG A 180 1.31 -13.50 -12.66
C ARG A 180 0.11 -12.74 -12.11
N GLN A 181 0.20 -12.23 -10.88
CA GLN A 181 -0.88 -11.45 -10.26
C GLN A 181 -1.14 -10.15 -11.03
N ALA A 182 -0.08 -9.45 -11.47
CA ALA A 182 -0.22 -8.25 -12.29
C ALA A 182 -0.91 -8.54 -13.63
N LYS A 183 -0.58 -9.65 -14.29
CA LYS A 183 -1.24 -10.09 -15.53
C LYS A 183 -2.72 -10.44 -15.29
N GLN A 184 -3.02 -11.15 -14.21
CA GLN A 184 -4.40 -11.47 -13.82
C GLN A 184 -5.21 -10.19 -13.56
N TYR A 185 -4.70 -9.29 -12.75
CA TYR A 185 -5.35 -8.01 -12.47
C TYR A 185 -5.54 -7.17 -13.74
N ASN A 186 -4.55 -7.18 -14.65
CA ASN A 186 -4.70 -6.48 -15.92
C ASN A 186 -5.85 -7.03 -16.77
N SER A 187 -5.96 -8.36 -16.86
CA SER A 187 -7.08 -9.01 -17.58
C SER A 187 -8.45 -8.71 -16.96
N GLN A 188 -8.53 -8.70 -15.62
CA GLN A 188 -9.76 -8.35 -14.90
C GLN A 188 -10.16 -6.88 -15.13
N LEU A 189 -9.19 -5.94 -15.06
CA LEU A 189 -9.45 -4.52 -15.31
C LEU A 189 -9.97 -4.24 -16.72
N GLN A 190 -9.51 -4.99 -17.72
CA GLN A 190 -10.06 -4.88 -19.09
C GLN A 190 -11.56 -5.18 -19.14
N GLN A 191 -12.08 -5.96 -18.20
CA GLN A 191 -13.49 -6.36 -18.16
C GLN A 191 -14.37 -5.44 -17.30
N CYS A 192 -13.80 -4.76 -16.31
CA CYS A 192 -14.57 -4.01 -15.33
C CYS A 192 -14.24 -2.51 -15.23
N SER A 193 -13.20 -2.02 -15.89
CA SER A 193 -12.74 -0.63 -15.71
C SER A 193 -13.83 0.40 -16.05
N GLU A 194 -14.63 0.16 -17.09
CA GLU A 194 -15.74 1.05 -17.45
C GLU A 194 -16.81 1.14 -16.35
N GLN A 195 -17.06 0.04 -15.64
CA GLN A 195 -18.04 -0.03 -14.54
C GLN A 195 -17.52 0.62 -13.24
N LEU A 196 -16.21 0.80 -13.13
CA LEU A 196 -15.54 1.40 -11.97
C LEU A 196 -15.41 2.93 -12.11
N GLU A 197 -15.63 3.47 -13.32
CA GLU A 197 -15.64 4.91 -13.51
C GLU A 197 -16.84 5.52 -12.77
N PRO A 198 -16.64 6.69 -12.12
CA PRO A 198 -17.78 7.44 -11.56
C PRO A 198 -18.77 7.73 -12.70
N ARG A 199 -20.03 7.37 -12.53
CA ARG A 199 -21.07 7.77 -13.49
C ARG A 199 -21.12 9.30 -13.53
N GLY A 200 -20.90 9.87 -14.70
CA GLY A 200 -21.00 11.31 -14.89
C GLY A 200 -22.40 11.80 -14.52
N TRP A 201 -22.51 13.00 -13.96
CA TRP A 201 -23.79 13.65 -13.63
C TRP A 201 -24.78 13.70 -14.83
N PHE A 202 -24.26 13.50 -16.05
CA PHE A 202 -25.04 13.57 -17.29
C PHE A 202 -25.57 12.21 -17.80
N ASP A 203 -25.29 11.09 -17.15
CA ASP A 203 -25.77 9.77 -17.60
C ASP A 203 -27.21 9.45 -17.18
N TRP A 204 -27.97 10.45 -16.74
CA TRP A 204 -29.36 10.33 -16.29
C TRP A 204 -30.39 10.86 -17.31
N TRP A 205 -29.98 11.09 -18.58
CA TRP A 205 -30.88 11.56 -19.66
C TRP A 205 -30.91 10.61 -20.85
#